data_acb2f0da434ce65910a5f10e52f76c1a
#
_entry.id   acb2f0da434ce65910a5f10e52f76c1a
#
_cell.length_a   1.000
_cell.length_b   1.000
_cell.length_c   1.000
_cell.angle_alpha   90.00
_cell.angle_beta   90.00
_cell.angle_gamma   90.00
#
_symmetry.space_group_name_H-M   'P 1'
#
loop_
_entity.id
_entity.type
_entity.pdbx_description
1 polymer ?
#
loop_
_entity_poly.entity_id
_entity_poly.type
_entity_poly.pdbx_seq_one_letter_code
_entity_poly.pdbx_strand_id
1 'polypeptide(L)'
;KKMILRNQTPKGGTELQFEFLRKHVDPAILNQVQICTSVPEKTPLHPTKVNILWQKNSYDQPNLAPWFEDQSNHLKYDWYVFNSHWTYEKYRTYFRLPTERCVVIKNGIEKIEPIQTTYEKGKAIRIIHQNTPWRGLNVLLGAMQLVKNPWITLDVYSSTEVYGKDFYEQNDRYYQTLYEQADAIPNVNYIGYKPNEYI
;
A
#
# COMPACT_ATOMS: atom_id res chain seq x y z
N LYS A 1 -12.57 25.76 -2.69
CA LYS A 1 -11.16 25.89 -3.12
C LYS A 1 -10.94 24.93 -4.28
N LYS A 2 -10.61 25.44 -5.48
CA LYS A 2 -10.24 24.60 -6.63
C LYS A 2 -8.95 23.86 -6.26
N MET A 3 -9.06 22.55 -6.11
CA MET A 3 -7.90 21.66 -5.92
C MET A 3 -7.14 21.59 -7.24
N ILE A 4 -5.89 22.00 -7.22
CA ILE A 4 -5.01 21.89 -8.39
C ILE A 4 -4.53 20.44 -8.41
N LEU A 5 -5.15 19.60 -9.25
CA LEU A 5 -4.68 18.25 -9.52
C LEU A 5 -3.30 18.34 -10.16
N ARG A 6 -2.28 17.88 -9.46
CA ARG A 6 -0.94 17.76 -10.02
C ARG A 6 -0.86 16.48 -10.84
N ASN A 7 -0.22 16.55 -12.01
CA ASN A 7 0.18 15.37 -12.79
C ASN A 7 1.27 14.63 -11.99
N GLN A 8 0.85 13.78 -11.03
CA GLN A 8 1.78 12.96 -10.26
C GLN A 8 1.71 11.52 -10.75
N THR A 9 2.87 10.90 -10.89
CA THR A 9 2.98 9.47 -11.07
C THR A 9 2.39 8.79 -9.82
N PRO A 10 1.48 7.80 -9.98
CA PRO A 10 0.93 7.08 -8.83
C PRO A 10 2.04 6.53 -7.93
N LYS A 11 1.95 6.80 -6.62
CA LYS A 11 2.91 6.34 -5.62
C LYS A 11 2.19 5.59 -4.50
N GLY A 12 1.90 4.32 -4.75
CA GLY A 12 1.43 3.41 -3.71
C GLY A 12 2.59 2.77 -2.93
N GLY A 13 2.27 1.91 -1.97
CA GLY A 13 3.28 1.22 -1.16
C GLY A 13 4.25 0.36 -1.96
N THR A 14 3.85 -0.16 -3.11
CA THR A 14 4.73 -0.95 -4.00
C THR A 14 5.80 -0.07 -4.64
N GLU A 15 5.42 1.09 -5.16
CA GLU A 15 6.32 2.07 -5.78
C GLU A 15 7.32 2.61 -4.78
N LEU A 16 6.88 2.97 -3.57
CA LEU A 16 7.76 3.42 -2.48
C LEU A 16 8.79 2.35 -2.08
N GLN A 17 8.38 1.08 -1.98
CA GLN A 17 9.30 -0.01 -1.69
C GLN A 17 10.31 -0.25 -2.82
N PHE A 18 9.91 -0.03 -4.07
CA PHE A 18 10.83 -0.16 -5.20
C PHE A 18 11.82 1.00 -5.27
N GLU A 19 11.40 2.23 -4.96
CA GLU A 19 12.28 3.38 -4.80
C GLU A 19 13.29 3.15 -3.66
N PHE A 20 12.81 2.64 -2.51
CA PHE A 20 13.67 2.27 -1.39
C PHE A 20 14.72 1.22 -1.79
N LEU A 21 14.30 0.17 -2.51
CA LEU A 21 15.23 -0.84 -3.01
C LEU A 21 16.31 -0.24 -3.90
N ARG A 22 15.93 0.64 -4.85
CA ARG A 22 16.89 1.33 -5.75
C ARG A 22 17.87 2.22 -5.01
N LYS A 23 17.46 2.81 -3.90
CA LYS A 23 18.30 3.69 -3.09
C LYS A 23 19.36 2.93 -2.30
N HIS A 24 19.03 1.72 -1.85
CA HIS A 24 19.86 0.99 -0.87
C HIS A 24 20.59 -0.23 -1.44
N VAL A 25 20.24 -0.70 -2.62
CA VAL A 25 20.89 -1.86 -3.25
C VAL A 25 21.81 -1.39 -4.36
N ASP A 26 23.01 -1.99 -4.40
CA ASP A 26 24.00 -1.71 -5.43
C ASP A 26 23.39 -1.85 -6.85
N PRO A 27 23.50 -0.84 -7.70
CA PRO A 27 23.04 -0.91 -9.08
C PRO A 27 23.62 -2.10 -9.87
N ALA A 28 24.83 -2.54 -9.57
CA ALA A 28 25.43 -3.70 -10.21
C ALA A 28 24.64 -4.99 -9.91
N ILE A 29 24.09 -5.13 -8.69
CA ILE A 29 23.20 -6.25 -8.31
C ILE A 29 21.85 -6.09 -9.00
N LEU A 30 21.26 -4.89 -8.96
CA LEU A 30 19.96 -4.64 -9.59
C LEU A 30 19.98 -4.89 -11.10
N ASN A 31 21.12 -4.67 -11.77
CA ASN A 31 21.27 -4.95 -13.19
C ASN A 31 21.26 -6.45 -13.53
N GLN A 32 21.51 -7.33 -12.57
CA GLN A 32 21.50 -8.78 -12.76
C GLN A 32 20.10 -9.41 -12.57
N VAL A 33 19.13 -8.65 -12.07
CA VAL A 33 17.79 -9.13 -11.78
C VAL A 33 16.73 -8.41 -12.62
N GLN A 34 15.64 -9.10 -12.88
CA GLN A 34 14.40 -8.55 -13.42
C GLN A 34 13.32 -8.71 -12.36
N ILE A 35 12.86 -7.60 -11.78
CA ILE A 35 11.85 -7.64 -10.74
C ILE A 35 10.48 -7.30 -11.33
N CYS A 36 9.56 -8.26 -11.26
CA CYS A 36 8.14 -8.07 -11.50
C CYS A 36 7.43 -7.88 -10.16
N THR A 37 6.59 -6.87 -10.04
CA THR A 37 5.89 -6.57 -8.77
C THR A 37 4.42 -6.91 -8.86
N SER A 38 3.92 -7.63 -7.86
CA SER A 38 2.50 -7.91 -7.60
C SER A 38 1.79 -8.77 -8.66
N VAL A 39 1.72 -8.31 -9.91
CA VAL A 39 1.00 -9.02 -10.98
C VAL A 39 2.02 -9.76 -11.85
N PRO A 40 1.94 -11.10 -11.94
CA PRO A 40 2.83 -11.87 -12.80
C PRO A 40 2.77 -11.40 -14.25
N GLU A 41 3.90 -11.45 -14.95
CA GLU A 41 4.04 -11.10 -16.37
C GLU A 41 3.63 -9.67 -16.76
N LYS A 42 3.27 -8.81 -15.78
CA LYS A 42 3.10 -7.36 -16.01
C LYS A 42 4.36 -6.73 -16.57
N THR A 43 5.52 -7.23 -16.15
CA THR A 43 6.82 -6.93 -16.73
C THR A 43 7.32 -8.20 -17.43
N PRO A 44 7.70 -8.15 -18.72
CA PRO A 44 8.21 -9.33 -19.44
C PRO A 44 9.40 -9.97 -18.73
N LEU A 45 9.49 -11.28 -18.78
CA LEU A 45 10.64 -12.02 -18.26
C LEU A 45 11.89 -11.68 -19.09
N HIS A 46 13.03 -11.56 -18.41
CA HIS A 46 14.29 -11.28 -19.05
C HIS A 46 15.02 -12.60 -19.37
N PRO A 47 15.54 -12.77 -20.58
CA PRO A 47 16.10 -14.07 -21.00
C PRO A 47 17.40 -14.46 -20.29
N THR A 48 18.14 -13.51 -19.73
CA THR A 48 19.48 -13.73 -19.14
C THR A 48 19.64 -13.23 -17.71
N LYS A 49 18.62 -12.56 -17.15
CA LYS A 49 18.65 -12.10 -15.76
C LYS A 49 17.87 -13.05 -14.87
N VAL A 50 18.14 -13.01 -13.58
CA VAL A 50 17.31 -13.68 -12.57
C VAL A 50 15.95 -12.98 -12.51
N ASN A 51 14.89 -13.69 -12.83
CA ASN A 51 13.52 -13.19 -12.82
C ASN A 51 12.90 -13.38 -11.43
N ILE A 52 12.54 -12.29 -10.79
CA ILE A 52 11.97 -12.29 -9.45
C ILE A 52 10.53 -11.78 -9.50
N LEU A 53 9.59 -12.54 -8.95
CA LEU A 53 8.25 -12.04 -8.67
C LEU A 53 8.19 -11.56 -7.22
N TRP A 54 8.18 -10.24 -7.03
CA TRP A 54 8.03 -9.63 -5.70
C TRP A 54 6.55 -9.43 -5.38
N GLN A 55 5.98 -10.38 -4.66
CA GLN A 55 4.56 -10.42 -4.37
C GLN A 55 4.19 -9.48 -3.21
N LYS A 56 3.28 -8.56 -3.49
CA LYS A 56 2.77 -7.55 -2.55
C LYS A 56 1.28 -7.70 -2.27
N ASN A 57 0.58 -8.46 -3.10
CA ASN A 57 -0.87 -8.61 -3.07
C ASN A 57 -1.29 -9.86 -2.32
N SER A 58 -2.54 -9.87 -1.82
CA SER A 58 -3.15 -11.07 -1.25
C SER A 58 -3.39 -12.13 -2.34
N TYR A 59 -3.35 -13.40 -1.94
CA TYR A 59 -3.46 -14.58 -2.80
C TYR A 59 -4.84 -14.71 -3.50
N ASP A 60 -5.88 -14.14 -2.89
CA ASP A 60 -7.28 -14.25 -3.28
C ASP A 60 -7.75 -13.16 -4.26
N GLN A 61 -6.82 -12.38 -4.81
CA GLN A 61 -7.18 -11.36 -5.80
C GLN A 61 -7.54 -11.99 -7.15
N PRO A 62 -8.72 -11.66 -7.71
CA PRO A 62 -9.23 -12.28 -8.94
C PRO A 62 -8.31 -12.17 -10.16
N ASN A 63 -7.49 -11.13 -10.21
CA ASN A 63 -6.52 -10.91 -11.29
C ASN A 63 -5.20 -11.66 -11.12
N LEU A 64 -5.01 -12.35 -10.00
CA LEU A 64 -3.79 -13.10 -9.68
C LEU A 64 -4.03 -14.60 -9.60
N ALA A 65 -5.11 -15.02 -8.96
CA ALA A 65 -5.40 -16.41 -8.66
C ALA A 65 -5.30 -17.31 -9.89
N PRO A 66 -5.89 -16.99 -11.06
CA PRO A 66 -5.82 -17.88 -12.24
C PRO A 66 -4.40 -18.17 -12.71
N TRP A 67 -3.48 -17.19 -12.58
CA TRP A 67 -2.09 -17.41 -12.97
C TRP A 67 -1.37 -18.39 -12.04
N PHE A 68 -1.63 -18.31 -10.74
CA PHE A 68 -1.03 -19.17 -9.73
C PHE A 68 -1.70 -20.57 -9.64
N GLU A 69 -2.96 -20.68 -10.03
CA GLU A 69 -3.67 -21.97 -10.12
C GLU A 69 -3.08 -22.88 -11.20
N ASP A 70 -2.54 -22.29 -12.28
CA ASP A 70 -1.79 -23.03 -13.28
C ASP A 70 -0.35 -23.28 -12.80
N GLN A 71 -0.11 -24.51 -12.30
CA GLN A 71 1.19 -24.89 -11.77
C GLN A 71 2.32 -24.85 -12.81
N SER A 72 2.01 -24.91 -14.12
CA SER A 72 3.02 -24.77 -15.17
C SER A 72 3.72 -23.41 -15.15
N ASN A 73 3.05 -22.40 -14.61
CA ASN A 73 3.60 -21.04 -14.43
C ASN A 73 4.63 -20.95 -13.29
N HIS A 74 4.63 -21.89 -12.34
CA HIS A 74 5.46 -21.78 -11.14
C HIS A 74 6.97 -21.84 -11.41
N LEU A 75 7.37 -22.35 -12.57
CA LEU A 75 8.78 -22.39 -12.97
C LEU A 75 9.23 -21.18 -13.80
N LYS A 76 8.32 -20.25 -14.14
CA LYS A 76 8.63 -19.07 -14.95
C LYS A 76 9.49 -18.04 -14.21
N TYR A 77 9.39 -17.97 -12.89
CA TYR A 77 10.25 -17.12 -12.07
C TYR A 77 11.31 -17.96 -11.34
N ASP A 78 12.50 -17.41 -11.25
CA ASP A 78 13.59 -18.02 -10.48
C ASP A 78 13.31 -17.91 -8.99
N TRP A 79 12.73 -16.77 -8.54
CA TRP A 79 12.40 -16.51 -7.15
C TRP A 79 11.04 -15.83 -6.97
N TYR A 80 10.35 -16.24 -5.89
CA TYR A 80 9.16 -15.61 -5.36
C TYR A 80 9.50 -14.94 -4.03
N VAL A 81 9.42 -13.62 -3.98
CA VAL A 81 9.70 -12.83 -2.78
C VAL A 81 8.39 -12.35 -2.17
N PHE A 82 8.16 -12.69 -0.90
CA PHE A 82 6.98 -12.31 -0.14
C PHE A 82 7.32 -11.28 0.93
N ASN A 83 6.42 -10.33 1.17
CA ASN A 83 6.63 -9.30 2.20
C ASN A 83 6.32 -9.75 3.63
N SER A 84 5.74 -10.94 3.82
CA SER A 84 5.44 -11.50 5.14
C SER A 84 5.35 -13.02 5.10
N HIS A 85 5.55 -13.65 6.26
CA HIS A 85 5.32 -15.09 6.43
C HIS A 85 3.86 -15.47 6.16
N TRP A 86 2.90 -14.61 6.55
CA TRP A 86 1.49 -14.86 6.28
C TRP A 86 1.21 -14.95 4.77
N THR A 87 1.71 -13.99 3.99
CA THR A 87 1.54 -14.01 2.54
C THR A 87 2.19 -15.26 1.93
N TYR A 88 3.44 -15.56 2.32
CA TYR A 88 4.15 -16.76 1.89
C TYR A 88 3.35 -18.04 2.16
N GLU A 89 2.85 -18.23 3.40
CA GLU A 89 2.09 -19.42 3.78
C GLU A 89 0.79 -19.55 2.98
N LYS A 90 0.10 -18.42 2.69
CA LYS A 90 -1.11 -18.44 1.86
C LYS A 90 -0.81 -18.92 0.45
N TYR A 91 0.20 -18.35 -0.21
CA TYR A 91 0.57 -18.77 -1.56
C TYR A 91 1.07 -20.20 -1.60
N ARG A 92 1.89 -20.61 -0.63
CA ARG A 92 2.37 -22.00 -0.51
C ARG A 92 1.21 -22.98 -0.35
N THR A 93 0.27 -22.69 0.52
CA THR A 93 -0.83 -23.61 0.85
C THR A 93 -1.86 -23.69 -0.27
N TYR A 94 -2.25 -22.56 -0.85
CA TYR A 94 -3.28 -22.53 -1.89
C TYR A 94 -2.76 -22.99 -3.25
N PHE A 95 -1.60 -22.49 -3.65
CA PHE A 95 -1.10 -22.70 -5.01
C PHE A 95 0.01 -23.75 -5.10
N ARG A 96 0.50 -24.26 -3.96
CA ARG A 96 1.56 -25.26 -3.90
C ARG A 96 2.85 -24.80 -4.59
N LEU A 97 3.21 -23.53 -4.39
CA LEU A 97 4.46 -22.99 -4.93
C LEU A 97 5.68 -23.79 -4.45
N PRO A 98 6.71 -23.97 -5.31
CA PRO A 98 7.95 -24.64 -4.96
C PRO A 98 8.67 -23.87 -3.84
N THR A 99 8.77 -24.45 -2.66
CA THR A 99 9.28 -23.79 -1.45
C THR A 99 10.73 -23.36 -1.56
N GLU A 100 11.52 -24.10 -2.34
CA GLU A 100 12.93 -23.83 -2.61
C GLU A 100 13.16 -22.55 -3.43
N ARG A 101 12.11 -22.04 -4.08
CA ARG A 101 12.14 -20.77 -4.83
C ARG A 101 11.48 -19.61 -4.07
N CYS A 102 11.05 -19.84 -2.84
CA CYS A 102 10.33 -18.84 -2.06
C CYS A 102 11.19 -18.25 -0.96
N VAL A 103 11.14 -16.94 -0.80
CA VAL A 103 11.82 -16.23 0.28
C VAL A 103 10.93 -15.13 0.86
N VAL A 104 11.05 -14.88 2.16
CA VAL A 104 10.35 -13.78 2.83
C VAL A 104 11.35 -12.65 3.09
N ILE A 105 11.10 -11.51 2.43
CA ILE A 105 11.83 -10.27 2.68
C ILE A 105 10.80 -9.20 3.05
N LYS A 106 10.80 -8.80 4.33
CA LYS A 106 9.87 -7.79 4.83
C LYS A 106 10.10 -6.44 4.17
N ASN A 107 9.06 -5.60 4.16
CA ASN A 107 9.18 -4.23 3.66
C ASN A 107 10.23 -3.47 4.48
N GLY A 108 11.11 -2.75 3.80
CA GLY A 108 12.06 -1.82 4.41
C GLY A 108 11.42 -0.44 4.64
N ILE A 109 11.93 0.26 5.63
CA ILE A 109 11.64 1.68 5.88
C ILE A 109 12.95 2.42 6.13
N GLU A 110 12.96 3.73 5.90
CA GLU A 110 14.07 4.57 6.35
C GLU A 110 14.15 4.55 7.88
N LYS A 111 15.37 4.68 8.40
CA LYS A 111 15.56 4.85 9.83
C LYS A 111 14.87 6.15 10.27
N ILE A 112 13.96 6.03 11.20
CA ILE A 112 13.29 7.17 11.82
C ILE A 112 13.95 7.41 13.16
N GLU A 113 14.44 8.63 13.39
CA GLU A 113 14.95 8.99 14.72
C GLU A 113 13.76 9.09 15.69
N PRO A 114 13.87 8.47 16.88
CA PRO A 114 12.79 8.45 17.85
C PRO A 114 12.43 9.88 18.27
N ILE A 115 11.19 10.28 18.03
CA ILE A 115 10.67 11.49 18.64
C ILE A 115 10.24 11.10 20.05
N GLN A 116 10.90 11.66 21.06
CA GLN A 116 10.47 11.50 22.45
C GLN A 116 9.18 12.28 22.68
N THR A 117 8.07 11.64 22.39
CA THR A 117 6.76 12.16 22.82
C THR A 117 6.33 11.40 24.06
N THR A 118 6.37 12.04 25.19
CA THR A 118 5.70 11.54 26.39
C THR A 118 4.22 11.86 26.30
N TYR A 119 3.37 10.81 26.28
CA TYR A 119 1.94 11.02 26.47
C TYR A 119 1.72 11.58 27.89
N GLU A 120 1.16 12.77 27.96
CA GLU A 120 0.73 13.36 29.21
C GLU A 120 -0.80 13.20 29.34
N LYS A 121 -1.24 12.66 30.48
CA LYS A 121 -2.67 12.49 30.77
C LYS A 121 -3.36 13.88 30.67
N GLY A 122 -4.41 13.96 29.85
CA GLY A 122 -5.17 15.20 29.61
C GLY A 122 -4.72 15.98 28.37
N LYS A 123 -3.69 15.55 27.63
CA LYS A 123 -3.37 16.10 26.31
C LYS A 123 -4.23 15.48 25.21
N ALA A 124 -4.43 16.26 24.15
CA ALA A 124 -5.16 15.79 22.98
C ALA A 124 -4.49 14.57 22.32
N ILE A 125 -5.28 13.61 21.91
CA ILE A 125 -4.88 12.47 21.09
C ILE A 125 -5.29 12.81 19.66
N ARG A 126 -4.31 12.90 18.77
CA ARG A 126 -4.52 13.12 17.35
C ARG A 126 -4.35 11.80 16.60
N ILE A 127 -5.42 11.32 15.99
CA ILE A 127 -5.44 10.12 15.17
C ILE A 127 -5.27 10.53 13.70
N ILE A 128 -4.53 9.75 12.93
CA ILE A 128 -4.35 9.97 11.49
C ILE A 128 -4.87 8.76 10.74
N HIS A 129 -5.72 8.98 9.74
CA HIS A 129 -6.10 8.00 8.74
C HIS A 129 -5.48 8.37 7.40
N GLN A 130 -4.48 7.60 6.96
CA GLN A 130 -3.75 7.81 5.72
C GLN A 130 -3.94 6.62 4.79
N ASN A 131 -5.12 6.47 4.21
CA ASN A 131 -5.44 5.39 3.30
C ASN A 131 -6.51 5.81 2.28
N THR A 132 -6.68 4.97 1.26
CA THR A 132 -7.80 5.09 0.34
C THR A 132 -9.13 4.88 1.06
N PRO A 133 -10.24 5.50 0.59
CA PRO A 133 -11.50 5.54 1.34
C PRO A 133 -12.13 4.16 1.61
N TRP A 134 -11.90 3.18 0.73
CA TRP A 134 -12.40 1.81 0.94
C TRP A 134 -11.64 0.99 1.98
N ARG A 135 -10.56 1.54 2.56
CA ARG A 135 -9.76 0.85 3.58
C ARG A 135 -10.20 1.20 4.98
N GLY A 136 -11.50 1.04 5.27
CA GLY A 136 -12.05 1.14 6.61
C GLY A 136 -12.36 2.56 7.08
N LEU A 137 -12.34 3.58 6.20
CA LEU A 137 -12.70 4.95 6.60
C LEU A 137 -14.12 5.01 7.15
N ASN A 138 -15.08 4.34 6.53
CA ASN A 138 -16.48 4.27 7.01
C ASN A 138 -16.58 3.71 8.42
N VAL A 139 -15.80 2.67 8.76
CA VAL A 139 -15.77 2.06 10.09
C VAL A 139 -15.19 3.04 11.10
N LEU A 140 -14.08 3.71 10.73
CA LEU A 140 -13.44 4.69 11.60
C LEU A 140 -14.33 5.91 11.86
N LEU A 141 -15.01 6.44 10.86
CA LEU A 141 -15.98 7.53 11.03
C LEU A 141 -17.14 7.12 11.92
N GLY A 142 -17.66 5.91 11.77
CA GLY A 142 -18.69 5.36 12.67
C GLY A 142 -18.19 5.29 14.13
N ALA A 143 -16.95 4.90 14.35
CA ALA A 143 -16.36 4.93 15.68
C ALA A 143 -16.21 6.37 16.21
N MET A 144 -15.76 7.31 15.39
CA MET A 144 -15.61 8.72 15.79
C MET A 144 -16.92 9.40 16.16
N GLN A 145 -18.06 9.02 15.56
CA GLN A 145 -19.39 9.49 15.97
C GLN A 145 -19.76 9.10 17.40
N LEU A 146 -19.21 8.00 17.91
CA LEU A 146 -19.43 7.53 19.28
C LEU A 146 -18.45 8.17 20.28
N VAL A 147 -17.36 8.74 19.81
CA VAL A 147 -16.37 9.39 20.66
C VAL A 147 -16.91 10.73 21.15
N LYS A 148 -17.18 10.81 22.46
CA LYS A 148 -17.66 12.05 23.13
C LYS A 148 -16.55 12.91 23.70
N ASN A 149 -15.30 12.43 23.65
CA ASN A 149 -14.17 13.15 24.22
C ASN A 149 -13.60 14.15 23.20
N PRO A 150 -13.67 15.47 23.44
CA PRO A 150 -13.19 16.49 22.51
C PRO A 150 -11.67 16.53 22.37
N TRP A 151 -10.93 15.87 23.27
CA TRP A 151 -9.48 15.72 23.18
C TRP A 151 -9.02 14.66 22.19
N ILE A 152 -9.95 13.88 21.62
CA ILE A 152 -9.64 12.90 20.60
C ILE A 152 -10.08 13.48 19.25
N THR A 153 -9.12 13.71 18.35
CA THR A 153 -9.38 14.24 17.01
C THR A 153 -8.86 13.27 15.96
N LEU A 154 -9.47 13.31 14.76
CA LEU A 154 -9.07 12.50 13.62
C LEU A 154 -8.79 13.40 12.42
N ASP A 155 -7.59 13.29 11.87
CA ASP A 155 -7.23 13.87 10.58
C ASP A 155 -7.32 12.80 9.48
N VAL A 156 -8.12 13.06 8.46
CA VAL A 156 -8.38 12.12 7.36
C VAL A 156 -7.65 12.57 6.09
N TYR A 157 -6.56 11.90 5.79
CA TYR A 157 -5.81 12.03 4.54
C TYR A 157 -6.24 10.91 3.60
N SER A 158 -7.40 11.06 2.98
CA SER A 158 -8.00 10.01 2.16
C SER A 158 -8.50 10.55 0.83
N SER A 159 -8.13 9.90 -0.26
CA SER A 159 -8.59 10.17 -1.61
C SER A 159 -8.19 9.03 -2.53
N THR A 160 -8.83 8.94 -3.69
CA THR A 160 -8.41 8.04 -4.76
C THR A 160 -7.27 8.62 -5.60
N GLU A 161 -6.90 9.89 -5.39
CA GLU A 161 -5.84 10.63 -6.13
C GLU A 161 -4.46 9.98 -6.02
N VAL A 162 -4.21 9.17 -4.97
CA VAL A 162 -2.97 8.40 -4.81
C VAL A 162 -2.68 7.48 -6.01
N TYR A 163 -3.70 7.08 -6.77
CA TYR A 163 -3.57 6.26 -7.98
C TYR A 163 -3.50 7.07 -9.28
N GLY A 164 -3.37 8.39 -9.18
CA GLY A 164 -3.25 9.29 -10.31
C GLY A 164 -4.57 9.91 -10.75
N LYS A 165 -4.44 10.89 -11.65
CA LYS A 165 -5.55 11.75 -12.08
C LYS A 165 -6.70 10.96 -12.72
N ASP A 166 -6.40 10.07 -13.66
CA ASP A 166 -7.43 9.33 -14.40
C ASP A 166 -8.25 8.44 -13.46
N PHE A 167 -7.59 7.79 -12.50
CA PHE A 167 -8.28 6.98 -11.51
C PHE A 167 -9.15 7.83 -10.59
N TYR A 168 -8.67 8.99 -10.17
CA TYR A 168 -9.41 9.95 -9.36
C TYR A 168 -10.68 10.42 -10.07
N GLU A 169 -10.58 10.89 -11.33
CA GLU A 169 -11.72 11.39 -12.10
C GLU A 169 -12.82 10.34 -12.29
N GLN A 170 -12.44 9.07 -12.41
CA GLN A 170 -13.38 7.97 -12.58
C GLN A 170 -14.01 7.48 -11.29
N ASN A 171 -13.29 7.51 -10.16
CA ASN A 171 -13.65 6.75 -8.96
C ASN A 171 -13.95 7.60 -7.72
N ASP A 172 -13.37 8.80 -7.57
CA ASP A 172 -13.45 9.56 -6.31
C ASP A 172 -14.89 9.99 -5.98
N ARG A 173 -15.72 10.21 -7.01
CA ARG A 173 -17.15 10.55 -6.87
C ARG A 173 -17.97 9.53 -6.06
N TYR A 174 -17.55 8.26 -6.05
CA TYR A 174 -18.26 7.22 -5.30
C TYR A 174 -18.07 7.34 -3.78
N TYR A 175 -17.11 8.16 -3.34
CA TYR A 175 -16.77 8.35 -1.94
C TYR A 175 -17.15 9.73 -1.40
N GLN A 176 -17.79 10.60 -2.19
CA GLN A 176 -18.15 11.96 -1.78
C GLN A 176 -19.03 11.97 -0.53
N THR A 177 -20.05 11.11 -0.45
CA THR A 177 -20.90 11.00 0.75
C THR A 177 -20.08 10.63 2.00
N LEU A 178 -19.02 9.81 1.85
CA LEU A 178 -18.15 9.45 2.95
C LEU A 178 -17.27 10.64 3.40
N TYR A 179 -16.84 11.45 2.46
CA TYR A 179 -16.08 12.67 2.76
C TYR A 179 -16.96 13.74 3.43
N GLU A 180 -18.19 13.93 2.95
CA GLU A 180 -19.18 14.79 3.58
C GLU A 180 -19.51 14.33 5.01
N GLN A 181 -19.62 13.03 5.22
CA GLN A 181 -19.78 12.45 6.55
C GLN A 181 -18.59 12.76 7.46
N ALA A 182 -17.36 12.73 6.95
CA ALA A 182 -16.17 13.10 7.71
C ALA A 182 -16.20 14.58 8.12
N ASP A 183 -16.56 15.48 7.20
CA ASP A 183 -16.69 16.92 7.47
C ASP A 183 -17.81 17.25 8.48
N ALA A 184 -18.84 16.41 8.56
CA ALA A 184 -19.97 16.63 9.48
C ALA A 184 -19.68 16.22 10.94
N ILE A 185 -18.58 15.50 11.22
CA ILE A 185 -18.22 15.06 12.58
C ILE A 185 -17.30 16.09 13.24
N PRO A 186 -17.68 16.72 14.37
CA PRO A 186 -16.97 17.88 14.92
C PRO A 186 -15.49 17.66 15.26
N ASN A 187 -15.10 16.45 15.61
CA ASN A 187 -13.71 16.08 15.96
C ASN A 187 -12.99 15.34 14.84
N VAL A 188 -13.47 15.47 13.60
CA VAL A 188 -12.84 14.92 12.39
C VAL A 188 -12.52 16.06 11.43
N ASN A 189 -11.30 16.06 10.90
CA ASN A 189 -10.84 16.99 9.87
C ASN A 189 -10.61 16.23 8.57
N TYR A 190 -11.45 16.44 7.57
CA TYR A 190 -11.19 15.90 6.25
C TYR A 190 -10.20 16.78 5.49
N ILE A 191 -9.03 16.24 5.15
CA ILE A 191 -7.93 16.99 4.54
C ILE A 191 -7.75 16.60 3.05
N GLY A 192 -8.21 15.40 2.69
CA GLY A 192 -8.03 14.87 1.33
C GLY A 192 -6.60 14.40 1.07
N TYR A 193 -6.24 14.29 -0.20
CA TYR A 193 -4.90 13.82 -0.59
C TYR A 193 -3.79 14.78 -0.17
N LYS A 194 -2.72 14.21 0.38
CA LYS A 194 -1.43 14.86 0.57
C LYS A 194 -0.31 13.90 0.20
N PRO A 195 0.80 14.39 -0.36
CA PRO A 195 2.00 13.59 -0.56
C PRO A 195 2.55 13.03 0.75
N ASN A 196 3.21 11.87 0.71
CA ASN A 196 3.72 11.20 1.91
C ASN A 196 4.71 12.04 2.71
N GLU A 197 5.52 12.88 2.04
CA GLU A 197 6.46 13.80 2.68
C GLU A 197 5.78 14.91 3.48
N TYR A 198 4.47 15.07 3.36
CA TYR A 198 3.69 16.08 4.07
C TYR A 198 3.09 15.54 5.37
N ILE A 199 2.92 14.22 5.49
CA ILE A 199 2.27 13.53 6.59
C ILE A 199 3.30 12.98 7.57
#